data_74da2bf604486dd43d5aad51c742df8f
#
_entry.id   74da2bf604486dd43d5aad51c742df8f
#
_cell.length_a   1.000
_cell.length_b   1.000
_cell.length_c   1.000
_cell.angle_alpha   90.00
_cell.angle_beta   90.00
_cell.angle_gamma   90.00
#
_symmetry.space_group_name_H-M   'P 1'
#
loop_
_entity.id
_entity.type
_entity.pdbx_description
1 polymer ?
#
loop_
_entity_poly.entity_id
_entity_poly.type
_entity_poly.pdbx_seq_one_letter_code
_entity_poly.pdbx_strand_id
1 'polypeptide(L)'
;MASLNTEIEQKLRSGGASLVGFADTNDLATAMTGGLPRGISIGVRLDPAVIRAIGSGPTPPYFAEYQRVNTLLAELCAVAAELLREAGYRADPAQATTEHFDPVTLSMPLQHKTIATRAGLGWIGKSALLITKQYGPAIRLGSVLTDAELETGSPVDTSSCGSCRRCVDKCPAGAIVGDNWELGTPRDAIYAAPTCRAMARKLSDRQGIEATICGVCIHACPWTQRYLARQ
;
A
#
# COMPACT_ATOMS: atom_id res chain seq x y z
N MET A 1 16.82 -27.74 -2.15
CA MET A 1 15.55 -27.27 -1.52
C MET A 1 15.34 -25.83 -1.94
N ALA A 2 14.12 -25.39 -2.21
CA ALA A 2 13.82 -23.99 -2.47
C ALA A 2 14.16 -23.15 -1.23
N SER A 3 14.59 -21.88 -1.43
CA SER A 3 14.79 -20.98 -0.28
C SER A 3 13.43 -20.62 0.34
N LEU A 4 13.44 -20.26 1.63
CA LEU A 4 12.22 -19.83 2.34
C LEU A 4 11.54 -18.67 1.61
N ASN A 5 12.32 -17.71 1.06
CA ASN A 5 11.79 -16.65 0.21
C ASN A 5 10.99 -17.19 -0.98
N THR A 6 11.55 -18.18 -1.69
CA THR A 6 10.91 -18.76 -2.87
C THR A 6 9.61 -19.47 -2.50
N GLU A 7 9.61 -20.23 -1.43
CA GLU A 7 8.42 -20.94 -0.93
C GLU A 7 7.29 -19.96 -0.56
N ILE A 8 7.61 -18.94 0.25
CA ILE A 8 6.67 -17.90 0.65
C ILE A 8 6.14 -17.18 -0.59
N GLU A 9 7.03 -16.73 -1.50
CA GLU A 9 6.60 -16.02 -2.70
C GLU A 9 5.67 -16.87 -3.57
N GLN A 10 6.01 -18.13 -3.84
CA GLN A 10 5.18 -19.03 -4.63
C GLN A 10 3.81 -19.25 -4.00
N LYS A 11 3.77 -19.47 -2.69
CA LYS A 11 2.51 -19.69 -1.95
C LYS A 11 1.62 -18.45 -2.01
N LEU A 12 2.18 -17.27 -1.76
CA LEU A 12 1.44 -16.01 -1.80
C LEU A 12 0.94 -15.67 -3.22
N ARG A 13 1.77 -15.89 -4.25
CA ARG A 13 1.36 -15.66 -5.64
C ARG A 13 0.26 -16.63 -6.08
N SER A 14 0.35 -17.90 -5.71
CA SER A 14 -0.73 -18.88 -5.99
C SER A 14 -2.02 -18.55 -5.25
N GLY A 15 -1.93 -17.88 -4.09
CA GLY A 15 -3.07 -17.35 -3.33
C GLY A 15 -3.63 -16.03 -3.86
N GLY A 16 -3.05 -15.43 -4.91
CA GLY A 16 -3.57 -14.21 -5.55
C GLY A 16 -2.76 -12.92 -5.29
N ALA A 17 -1.61 -13.00 -4.63
CA ALA A 17 -0.71 -11.85 -4.51
C ALA A 17 -0.20 -11.42 -5.89
N SER A 18 -0.28 -10.14 -6.19
CA SER A 18 0.22 -9.54 -7.43
C SER A 18 1.69 -9.13 -7.32
N LEU A 19 2.11 -8.74 -6.13
CA LEU A 19 3.49 -8.41 -5.77
C LEU A 19 3.81 -9.03 -4.40
N VAL A 20 5.03 -9.53 -4.28
CA VAL A 20 5.64 -9.96 -3.03
C VAL A 20 7.05 -9.40 -2.99
N GLY A 21 7.47 -8.88 -1.85
CA GLY A 21 8.82 -8.40 -1.66
C GLY A 21 9.22 -8.50 -0.20
N PHE A 22 10.53 -8.59 0.03
CA PHE A 22 11.12 -8.80 1.34
C PHE A 22 11.97 -7.59 1.72
N ALA A 23 11.79 -7.07 2.92
CA ALA A 23 12.39 -5.83 3.39
C ALA A 23 13.34 -6.08 4.55
N ASP A 24 14.46 -5.38 4.56
CA ASP A 24 15.20 -5.12 5.78
C ASP A 24 14.50 -3.99 6.56
N THR A 25 14.27 -4.19 7.86
CA THR A 25 13.59 -3.24 8.73
C THR A 25 14.46 -2.79 9.91
N ASN A 26 15.77 -3.13 9.89
CA ASN A 26 16.69 -2.75 10.96
C ASN A 26 16.90 -1.23 11.06
N ASP A 27 16.68 -0.48 10.00
CA ASP A 27 16.72 0.99 9.96
C ASP A 27 15.45 1.65 10.51
N LEU A 28 14.40 0.87 10.78
CA LEU A 28 13.14 1.38 11.33
C LEU A 28 13.15 1.33 12.86
N ALA A 29 12.50 2.31 13.49
CA ALA A 29 12.40 2.35 14.95
C ALA A 29 11.74 1.08 15.52
N THR A 30 12.29 0.53 16.60
CA THR A 30 11.78 -0.68 17.28
C THR A 30 10.29 -0.55 17.65
N ALA A 31 9.84 0.65 18.01
CA ALA A 31 8.42 0.91 18.27
C ALA A 31 7.51 0.65 17.06
N MET A 32 8.06 0.66 15.83
CA MET A 32 7.31 0.39 14.60
C MET A 32 7.31 -1.10 14.24
N THR A 33 8.38 -1.83 14.58
CA THR A 33 8.61 -3.20 14.11
C THR A 33 8.53 -4.24 15.22
N GLY A 34 8.38 -3.83 16.48
CA GLY A 34 8.47 -4.73 17.62
C GLY A 34 9.85 -5.41 17.74
N GLY A 35 10.89 -4.83 17.11
CA GLY A 35 12.25 -5.39 17.05
C GLY A 35 12.40 -6.53 16.06
N LEU A 36 11.45 -6.75 15.16
CA LEU A 36 11.55 -7.75 14.09
C LEU A 36 12.34 -7.18 12.90
N PRO A 37 13.46 -7.83 12.49
CA PRO A 37 14.43 -7.24 11.56
C PRO A 37 14.05 -7.38 10.09
N ARG A 38 12.98 -8.11 9.76
CA ARG A 38 12.54 -8.37 8.39
C ARG A 38 11.05 -8.11 8.23
N GLY A 39 10.67 -7.71 7.02
CA GLY A 39 9.28 -7.52 6.65
C GLY A 39 8.96 -8.16 5.29
N ILE A 40 7.79 -8.77 5.17
CA ILE A 40 7.23 -9.21 3.90
C ILE A 40 6.17 -8.20 3.50
N SER A 41 6.29 -7.62 2.31
CA SER A 41 5.26 -6.78 1.71
C SER A 41 4.48 -7.56 0.67
N ILE A 42 3.16 -7.59 0.82
CA ILE A 42 2.23 -8.30 -0.06
C ILE A 42 1.35 -7.25 -0.74
N GLY A 43 1.31 -7.27 -2.07
CA GLY A 43 0.48 -6.37 -2.86
C GLY A 43 -0.56 -7.12 -3.67
N VAL A 44 -1.81 -6.67 -3.62
CA VAL A 44 -2.90 -7.17 -4.47
C VAL A 44 -3.40 -6.03 -5.34
N ARG A 45 -3.33 -6.21 -6.66
CA ARG A 45 -3.82 -5.23 -7.63
C ARG A 45 -5.34 -5.09 -7.56
N LEU A 46 -5.82 -3.90 -7.79
CA LEU A 46 -7.24 -3.62 -7.94
C LEU A 46 -7.70 -3.95 -9.36
N ASP A 47 -8.94 -4.38 -9.50
CA ASP A 47 -9.54 -4.71 -10.80
C ASP A 47 -9.48 -3.50 -11.75
N PRO A 48 -8.92 -3.65 -12.97
CA PRO A 48 -8.80 -2.56 -13.92
C PRO A 48 -10.15 -2.00 -14.39
N ALA A 49 -11.20 -2.83 -14.50
CA ALA A 49 -12.53 -2.36 -14.87
C ALA A 49 -13.12 -1.43 -13.80
N VAL A 50 -12.92 -1.79 -12.53
CA VAL A 50 -13.33 -0.98 -11.37
C VAL A 50 -12.55 0.33 -11.33
N ILE A 51 -11.22 0.29 -11.55
CA ILE A 51 -10.38 1.48 -11.49
C ILE A 51 -10.68 2.46 -12.64
N ARG A 52 -11.11 2.00 -13.82
CA ARG A 52 -11.56 2.89 -14.90
C ARG A 52 -12.74 3.79 -14.49
N ALA A 53 -13.60 3.32 -13.60
CA ALA A 53 -14.83 4.01 -13.23
C ALA A 53 -14.66 5.06 -12.12
N ILE A 54 -13.49 5.15 -11.44
CA ILE A 54 -13.31 6.03 -10.25
C ILE A 54 -12.69 7.41 -10.56
N GLY A 55 -12.69 7.83 -11.81
CA GLY A 55 -12.06 9.11 -12.22
C GLY A 55 -12.68 10.35 -11.57
N SER A 56 -13.94 10.28 -11.15
CA SER A 56 -14.66 11.37 -10.49
C SER A 56 -14.98 11.10 -9.01
N GLY A 57 -14.52 9.97 -8.47
CA GLY A 57 -14.77 9.58 -7.07
C GLY A 57 -15.08 8.10 -6.92
N PRO A 58 -15.40 7.66 -5.70
CA PRO A 58 -15.67 6.26 -5.42
C PRO A 58 -17.01 5.83 -6.03
N THR A 59 -17.12 4.54 -6.33
CA THR A 59 -18.35 3.89 -6.81
C THR A 59 -18.64 2.67 -5.94
N PRO A 60 -19.91 2.18 -5.86
CA PRO A 60 -20.21 0.95 -5.13
C PRO A 60 -19.37 -0.26 -5.58
N PRO A 61 -19.09 -0.49 -6.89
CA PRO A 61 -18.14 -1.54 -7.30
C PRO A 61 -16.72 -1.34 -6.76
N TYR A 62 -16.25 -0.09 -6.66
CA TYR A 62 -14.94 0.18 -6.06
C TYR A 62 -14.91 -0.13 -4.56
N PHE A 63 -16.00 0.13 -3.84
CA PHE A 63 -16.12 -0.25 -2.44
C PHE A 63 -16.12 -1.77 -2.26
N ALA A 64 -16.87 -2.51 -3.07
CA ALA A 64 -16.87 -3.96 -3.06
C ALA A 64 -15.46 -4.55 -3.34
N GLU A 65 -14.76 -4.00 -4.34
CA GLU A 65 -13.39 -4.37 -4.66
C GLU A 65 -12.41 -4.05 -3.52
N TYR A 66 -12.58 -2.90 -2.88
CA TYR A 66 -11.81 -2.51 -1.70
C TYR A 66 -11.96 -3.53 -0.57
N GLN A 67 -13.19 -3.97 -0.29
CA GLN A 67 -13.47 -4.99 0.74
C GLN A 67 -12.88 -6.35 0.35
N ARG A 68 -13.13 -6.82 -0.87
CA ARG A 68 -12.61 -8.08 -1.39
C ARG A 68 -11.09 -8.16 -1.28
N VAL A 69 -10.39 -7.12 -1.71
CA VAL A 69 -8.92 -7.09 -1.69
C VAL A 69 -8.38 -7.01 -0.27
N ASN A 70 -9.06 -6.31 0.64
CA ASN A 70 -8.64 -6.28 2.05
C ASN A 70 -8.77 -7.65 2.72
N THR A 71 -9.86 -8.38 2.47
CA THR A 71 -10.06 -9.75 2.95
C THR A 71 -8.96 -10.66 2.43
N LEU A 72 -8.70 -10.63 1.12
CA LEU A 72 -7.64 -11.43 0.51
C LEU A 72 -6.25 -11.10 1.11
N LEU A 73 -5.96 -9.83 1.38
CA LEU A 73 -4.68 -9.44 1.99
C LEU A 73 -4.56 -9.97 3.42
N ALA A 74 -5.63 -9.98 4.20
CA ALA A 74 -5.63 -10.55 5.55
C ALA A 74 -5.34 -12.07 5.50
N GLU A 75 -5.97 -12.79 4.57
CA GLU A 75 -5.73 -14.22 4.33
C GLU A 75 -4.27 -14.48 3.91
N LEU A 76 -3.74 -13.71 2.97
CA LEU A 76 -2.36 -13.85 2.50
C LEU A 76 -1.34 -13.54 3.61
N CYS A 77 -1.59 -12.54 4.44
CA CYS A 77 -0.74 -12.23 5.58
C CYS A 77 -0.77 -13.37 6.62
N ALA A 78 -1.94 -13.97 6.85
CA ALA A 78 -2.07 -15.14 7.73
C ALA A 78 -1.29 -16.34 7.20
N VAL A 79 -1.40 -16.64 5.89
CA VAL A 79 -0.64 -17.71 5.24
C VAL A 79 0.88 -17.49 5.36
N ALA A 80 1.35 -16.26 5.11
CA ALA A 80 2.78 -15.95 5.26
C ALA A 80 3.26 -16.12 6.70
N ALA A 81 2.44 -15.67 7.68
CA ALA A 81 2.78 -15.82 9.10
C ALA A 81 2.80 -17.28 9.55
N GLU A 82 1.90 -18.12 9.03
CA GLU A 82 1.86 -19.55 9.32
C GLU A 82 3.11 -20.27 8.79
N LEU A 83 3.46 -20.06 7.52
CA LEU A 83 4.68 -20.61 6.92
C LEU A 83 5.94 -20.25 7.72
N LEU A 84 6.04 -18.99 8.17
CA LEU A 84 7.17 -18.55 8.99
C LEU A 84 7.21 -19.25 10.35
N ARG A 85 6.05 -19.41 11.00
CA ARG A 85 5.94 -20.08 12.30
C ARG A 85 6.23 -21.58 12.21
N GLU A 86 5.76 -22.23 11.14
CA GLU A 86 6.08 -23.65 10.84
C GLU A 86 7.58 -23.85 10.61
N ALA A 87 8.25 -22.83 10.03
CA ALA A 87 9.70 -22.82 9.87
C ALA A 87 10.46 -22.43 11.17
N GLY A 88 9.77 -22.20 12.29
CA GLY A 88 10.36 -21.92 13.60
C GLY A 88 10.65 -20.45 13.90
N TYR A 89 10.14 -19.51 13.07
CA TYR A 89 10.36 -18.07 13.24
C TYR A 89 9.17 -17.37 13.89
N ARG A 90 9.42 -16.21 14.47
CA ARG A 90 8.39 -15.29 14.89
C ARG A 90 7.77 -14.62 13.66
N ALA A 91 6.46 -14.44 13.66
CA ALA A 91 5.76 -13.73 12.62
C ALA A 91 4.60 -12.91 13.19
N ASP A 92 4.59 -11.62 12.85
CA ASP A 92 3.57 -10.67 13.27
C ASP A 92 2.93 -10.04 12.02
N PRO A 93 1.70 -10.45 11.64
CA PRO A 93 0.94 -9.80 10.59
C PRO A 93 0.61 -8.38 11.02
N ALA A 94 1.14 -7.38 10.32
CA ALA A 94 0.81 -6.00 10.58
C ALA A 94 -0.69 -5.76 10.31
N GLN A 95 -1.37 -5.22 11.30
CA GLN A 95 -2.82 -5.03 11.27
C GLN A 95 -3.26 -4.14 10.10
N ALA A 96 -4.43 -4.45 9.54
CA ALA A 96 -5.02 -3.64 8.48
C ALA A 96 -5.27 -2.20 8.98
N THR A 97 -5.04 -1.22 8.10
CA THR A 97 -5.11 0.23 8.40
C THR A 97 -6.47 0.69 8.97
N THR A 98 -7.48 -0.16 9.00
CA THR A 98 -8.86 0.21 9.37
C THR A 98 -9.14 0.25 10.87
N GLU A 99 -8.33 -0.41 11.72
CA GLU A 99 -8.73 -0.65 13.12
C GLU A 99 -7.88 0.07 14.17
N HIS A 100 -6.64 0.45 13.85
CA HIS A 100 -5.68 0.99 14.84
C HIS A 100 -4.92 2.23 14.34
N PHE A 101 -5.62 3.19 13.76
CA PHE A 101 -5.00 4.47 13.44
C PHE A 101 -5.28 5.51 14.54
N ASP A 102 -4.31 6.38 14.78
CA ASP A 102 -4.51 7.54 15.63
C ASP A 102 -5.55 8.49 14.98
N PRO A 103 -6.70 8.74 15.62
CA PRO A 103 -7.79 9.55 15.05
C PRO A 103 -7.42 11.02 14.86
N VAL A 104 -6.40 11.52 15.55
CA VAL A 104 -5.91 12.91 15.46
C VAL A 104 -4.94 13.05 14.30
N THR A 105 -3.89 12.23 14.27
CA THR A 105 -2.86 12.28 13.24
C THR A 105 -3.22 11.52 11.98
N LEU A 106 -4.24 10.67 12.02
CA LEU A 106 -4.65 9.77 10.93
C LEU A 106 -3.47 8.90 10.44
N SER A 107 -2.66 8.44 11.37
CA SER A 107 -1.47 7.63 11.08
C SER A 107 -1.45 6.34 11.90
N MET A 108 -0.66 5.39 11.45
CA MET A 108 -0.31 4.16 12.16
C MET A 108 1.18 4.16 12.47
N PRO A 109 1.62 3.48 13.55
CA PRO A 109 3.04 3.35 13.85
C PRO A 109 3.83 2.80 12.66
N LEU A 110 3.36 1.73 12.03
CA LEU A 110 3.94 1.16 10.83
C LEU A 110 2.95 1.21 9.66
N GLN A 111 3.37 1.81 8.55
CA GLN A 111 2.57 1.85 7.33
C GLN A 111 3.06 0.77 6.35
N HIS A 112 2.15 -0.02 5.77
CA HIS A 112 2.49 -1.06 4.79
C HIS A 112 3.36 -0.55 3.63
N LYS A 113 3.15 0.70 3.19
CA LYS A 113 3.96 1.32 2.14
C LYS A 113 5.43 1.52 2.55
N THR A 114 5.73 1.65 3.85
CA THR A 114 7.10 1.71 4.35
C THR A 114 7.80 0.36 4.10
N ILE A 115 7.17 -0.75 4.46
CA ILE A 115 7.71 -2.08 4.16
C ILE A 115 7.85 -2.28 2.65
N ALA A 116 6.88 -1.81 1.86
CA ALA A 116 6.92 -1.93 0.40
C ALA A 116 8.07 -1.15 -0.24
N THR A 117 8.41 0.06 0.25
CA THR A 117 9.59 0.80 -0.23
C THR A 117 10.89 0.15 0.20
N ARG A 118 10.98 -0.35 1.45
CA ARG A 118 12.16 -1.12 1.92
C ARG A 118 12.35 -2.41 1.12
N ALA A 119 11.26 -3.04 0.68
CA ALA A 119 11.29 -4.23 -0.19
C ALA A 119 11.57 -3.93 -1.67
N GLY A 120 11.74 -2.67 -2.07
CA GLY A 120 12.00 -2.30 -3.46
C GLY A 120 10.80 -2.38 -4.41
N LEU A 121 9.57 -2.52 -3.90
CA LEU A 121 8.38 -2.69 -4.74
C LEU A 121 7.93 -1.42 -5.46
N GLY A 122 8.39 -0.26 -5.00
CA GLY A 122 8.04 1.03 -5.57
C GLY A 122 8.43 2.19 -4.67
N TRP A 123 7.96 3.38 -4.97
CA TRP A 123 8.25 4.62 -4.25
C TRP A 123 6.99 5.26 -3.69
N ILE A 124 7.14 6.15 -2.72
CA ILE A 124 6.04 7.01 -2.28
C ILE A 124 5.86 8.12 -3.31
N GLY A 125 4.67 8.18 -3.90
CA GLY A 125 4.32 9.24 -4.85
C GLY A 125 3.83 10.51 -4.17
N LYS A 126 3.66 11.59 -4.95
CA LYS A 126 3.12 12.89 -4.49
C LYS A 126 1.75 12.77 -3.82
N SER A 127 0.98 11.73 -4.14
CA SER A 127 -0.31 11.39 -3.49
C SER A 127 -0.16 10.67 -2.15
N ALA A 128 1.05 10.55 -1.61
CA ALA A 128 1.39 9.79 -0.41
C ALA A 128 1.02 8.28 -0.49
N LEU A 129 0.75 7.76 -1.67
CA LEU A 129 0.52 6.33 -1.94
C LEU A 129 1.80 5.66 -2.46
N LEU A 130 1.92 4.34 -2.27
CA LEU A 130 2.92 3.57 -2.99
C LEU A 130 2.61 3.60 -4.48
N ILE A 131 3.62 3.87 -5.30
CA ILE A 131 3.55 3.79 -6.75
C ILE A 131 4.43 2.63 -7.22
N THR A 132 3.83 1.66 -7.88
CA THR A 132 4.57 0.54 -8.48
C THR A 132 4.67 0.71 -9.99
N LYS A 133 5.72 0.16 -10.61
CA LYS A 133 5.90 0.21 -12.07
C LYS A 133 4.82 -0.58 -12.82
N GLN A 134 4.28 -1.64 -12.17
CA GLN A 134 3.30 -2.54 -12.77
C GLN A 134 1.88 -2.00 -12.74
N TYR A 135 1.45 -1.44 -11.60
CA TYR A 135 0.05 -1.12 -11.31
C TYR A 135 -0.17 0.36 -10.93
N GLY A 136 0.92 1.16 -10.85
CA GLY A 136 0.83 2.48 -10.22
C GLY A 136 0.35 2.35 -8.77
N PRO A 137 -0.50 3.27 -8.29
CA PRO A 137 -1.13 3.17 -6.98
C PRO A 137 -2.43 2.33 -6.96
N ALA A 138 -2.78 1.64 -8.08
CA ALA A 138 -3.94 0.75 -8.14
C ALA A 138 -3.65 -0.61 -7.51
N ILE A 139 -3.14 -0.57 -6.28
CA ILE A 139 -2.73 -1.73 -5.47
C ILE A 139 -3.06 -1.48 -4.00
N ARG A 140 -3.41 -2.53 -3.27
CA ARG A 140 -3.49 -2.50 -1.82
C ARG A 140 -2.40 -3.37 -1.23
N LEU A 141 -2.02 -3.08 0.01
CA LEU A 141 -0.85 -3.67 0.66
C LEU A 141 -1.22 -4.33 1.98
N GLY A 142 -0.58 -5.45 2.26
CA GLY A 142 -0.44 -6.08 3.55
C GLY A 142 1.03 -6.28 3.88
N SER A 143 1.35 -6.56 5.13
CA SER A 143 2.72 -6.81 5.57
C SER A 143 2.75 -7.82 6.71
N VAL A 144 3.84 -8.57 6.80
CA VAL A 144 4.16 -9.45 7.93
C VAL A 144 5.58 -9.12 8.38
N LEU A 145 5.77 -8.89 9.67
CA LEU A 145 7.10 -8.73 10.28
C LEU A 145 7.60 -10.07 10.80
N THR A 146 8.92 -10.31 10.75
CA THR A 146 9.51 -11.58 11.15
C THR A 146 10.98 -11.43 11.55
N ASP A 147 11.49 -12.39 12.31
CA ASP A 147 12.92 -12.58 12.60
C ASP A 147 13.58 -13.60 11.68
N ALA A 148 12.85 -14.15 10.69
CA ALA A 148 13.41 -15.05 9.69
C ALA A 148 14.51 -14.37 8.87
N GLU A 149 15.59 -15.12 8.58
CA GLU A 149 16.68 -14.66 7.71
C GLU A 149 16.22 -14.71 6.25
N LEU A 150 15.56 -13.64 5.78
CA LEU A 150 15.07 -13.50 4.41
C LEU A 150 16.07 -12.66 3.59
N GLU A 151 16.28 -13.06 2.35
CA GLU A 151 16.96 -12.22 1.34
C GLU A 151 16.06 -11.02 1.01
N THR A 152 16.58 -9.79 1.17
CA THR A 152 15.81 -8.56 1.05
C THR A 152 16.05 -7.85 -0.28
N GLY A 153 15.05 -7.12 -0.74
CA GLY A 153 15.16 -6.23 -1.89
C GLY A 153 15.96 -4.96 -1.56
N SER A 154 16.27 -4.19 -2.60
CA SER A 154 16.95 -2.89 -2.45
C SER A 154 15.93 -1.80 -2.12
N PRO A 155 16.12 -1.02 -1.05
CA PRO A 155 15.22 0.07 -0.68
C PRO A 155 15.08 1.14 -1.77
N VAL A 156 13.89 1.75 -1.84
CA VAL A 156 13.60 2.91 -2.68
C VAL A 156 13.34 4.12 -1.79
N ASP A 157 14.25 5.08 -1.79
CA ASP A 157 14.28 6.20 -0.87
C ASP A 157 13.82 7.53 -1.49
N THR A 158 13.61 7.57 -2.80
CA THR A 158 13.22 8.77 -3.52
C THR A 158 12.05 8.52 -4.48
N SER A 159 11.23 9.55 -4.67
CA SER A 159 10.10 9.51 -5.59
C SER A 159 10.55 9.60 -7.04
N SER A 160 10.00 8.74 -7.90
CA SER A 160 10.16 8.81 -9.36
C SER A 160 9.00 9.54 -10.06
N CYS A 161 8.25 10.38 -9.36
CA CYS A 161 7.16 11.18 -9.95
C CYS A 161 7.67 12.34 -10.81
N GLY A 162 8.88 12.88 -10.53
CA GLY A 162 9.48 13.98 -11.26
C GLY A 162 8.59 15.24 -11.31
N SER A 163 8.41 15.81 -12.49
CA SER A 163 7.57 16.99 -12.73
C SER A 163 6.06 16.68 -12.87
N CYS A 164 5.65 15.41 -12.84
CA CYS A 164 4.25 15.04 -13.00
C CYS A 164 3.38 15.62 -11.86
N ARG A 165 2.23 16.23 -12.24
CA ARG A 165 1.26 16.83 -11.30
C ARG A 165 -0.16 16.27 -11.43
N ARG A 166 -0.38 15.20 -12.20
CA ARG A 166 -1.73 14.71 -12.51
C ARG A 166 -2.60 14.42 -11.28
N CYS A 167 -2.03 13.82 -10.24
CA CYS A 167 -2.77 13.56 -8.99
C CYS A 167 -3.06 14.85 -8.21
N VAL A 168 -2.17 15.84 -8.28
CA VAL A 168 -2.37 17.18 -7.68
C VAL A 168 -3.53 17.87 -8.34
N ASP A 169 -3.49 18.00 -9.68
CA ASP A 169 -4.47 18.74 -10.48
C ASP A 169 -5.86 18.10 -10.45
N LYS A 170 -5.94 16.80 -10.25
CA LYS A 170 -7.21 16.05 -10.18
C LYS A 170 -7.73 15.86 -8.76
N CYS A 171 -6.97 16.22 -7.72
CA CYS A 171 -7.41 16.02 -6.33
C CYS A 171 -8.63 16.90 -6.01
N PRO A 172 -9.82 16.33 -5.74
CA PRO A 172 -11.01 17.13 -5.46
C PRO A 172 -10.95 17.87 -4.12
N ALA A 173 -9.99 17.50 -3.27
CA ALA A 173 -9.77 18.11 -1.97
C ALA A 173 -8.65 19.16 -1.99
N GLY A 174 -7.83 19.24 -3.05
CA GLY A 174 -6.59 20.03 -3.02
C GLY A 174 -5.59 19.57 -1.95
N ALA A 175 -5.67 18.31 -1.53
CA ALA A 175 -4.92 17.81 -0.38
C ALA A 175 -3.47 17.38 -0.71
N ILE A 176 -3.07 17.38 -1.97
CA ILE A 176 -1.75 16.93 -2.43
C ILE A 176 -0.91 18.17 -2.72
N VAL A 177 0.19 18.36 -1.99
CA VAL A 177 1.07 19.56 -2.10
C VAL A 177 1.78 19.58 -3.45
N GLY A 178 2.33 18.45 -3.88
CA GLY A 178 2.94 18.32 -5.20
C GLY A 178 4.45 18.13 -5.20
N ASP A 179 5.07 18.07 -4.03
CA ASP A 179 6.49 17.82 -3.88
C ASP A 179 6.82 16.34 -4.01
N ASN A 180 8.03 16.03 -4.45
CA ASN A 180 8.53 14.69 -4.49
C ASN A 180 8.92 14.24 -3.08
N TRP A 181 8.54 13.01 -2.75
CA TRP A 181 8.94 12.38 -1.50
C TRP A 181 10.39 11.88 -1.58
N GLU A 182 11.09 12.01 -0.48
CA GLU A 182 12.35 11.33 -0.18
C GLU A 182 12.32 10.77 1.24
N LEU A 183 13.21 9.83 1.55
CA LEU A 183 13.28 9.24 2.89
C LEU A 183 13.47 10.35 3.94
N GLY A 184 12.69 10.28 5.01
CA GLY A 184 12.65 11.31 6.06
C GLY A 184 11.64 12.44 5.81
N THR A 185 11.05 12.56 4.61
CA THR A 185 10.00 13.56 4.36
C THR A 185 8.77 13.27 5.22
N PRO A 186 8.35 14.21 6.10
CA PRO A 186 7.11 14.06 6.86
C PRO A 186 5.90 13.94 5.92
N ARG A 187 4.95 13.06 6.24
CA ARG A 187 3.74 12.90 5.41
C ARG A 187 3.02 14.23 5.15
N ASP A 188 2.90 15.04 6.19
CA ASP A 188 2.12 16.29 6.13
C ASP A 188 2.82 17.38 5.29
N ALA A 189 4.10 17.23 4.96
CA ALA A 189 4.79 18.07 4.00
C ALA A 189 4.35 17.85 2.54
N ILE A 190 3.84 16.65 2.24
CA ILE A 190 3.42 16.29 0.87
C ILE A 190 1.91 16.08 0.74
N TYR A 191 1.18 15.90 1.87
CA TYR A 191 -0.20 15.45 1.83
C TYR A 191 -1.00 15.85 3.09
N ALA A 192 -2.07 16.60 2.92
CA ALA A 192 -3.00 17.01 3.97
C ALA A 192 -4.06 15.91 4.22
N ALA A 193 -3.74 14.96 5.12
CA ALA A 193 -4.59 13.81 5.40
C ALA A 193 -5.99 14.18 5.92
N PRO A 194 -6.19 15.16 6.83
CA PRO A 194 -7.52 15.56 7.27
C PRO A 194 -8.40 16.10 6.12
N THR A 195 -7.82 16.94 5.26
CA THR A 195 -8.52 17.52 4.10
C THR A 195 -8.94 16.45 3.10
N CYS A 196 -8.05 15.50 2.80
CA CYS A 196 -8.38 14.35 1.96
C CYS A 196 -9.48 13.50 2.57
N ARG A 197 -9.38 13.16 3.87
CA ARG A 197 -10.37 12.35 4.59
C ARG A 197 -11.75 12.99 4.53
N ALA A 198 -11.87 14.29 4.79
CA ALA A 198 -13.15 15.01 4.76
C ALA A 198 -13.80 14.93 3.36
N MET A 199 -13.02 15.15 2.29
CA MET A 199 -13.53 15.04 0.94
C MET A 199 -13.88 13.59 0.56
N ALA A 200 -13.03 12.63 0.92
CA ALA A 200 -13.31 11.22 0.67
C ALA A 200 -14.61 10.78 1.34
N ARG A 201 -14.84 11.19 2.59
CA ARG A 201 -16.10 10.91 3.29
C ARG A 201 -17.29 11.51 2.56
N LYS A 202 -17.22 12.80 2.20
CA LYS A 202 -18.28 13.49 1.46
C LYS A 202 -18.62 12.81 0.12
N LEU A 203 -17.61 12.32 -0.60
CA LEU A 203 -17.82 11.60 -1.87
C LEU A 203 -18.43 10.22 -1.64
N SER A 204 -17.99 9.50 -0.61
CA SER A 204 -18.54 8.19 -0.24
C SER A 204 -20.01 8.30 0.19
N ASP A 205 -20.35 9.29 1.03
CA ASP A 205 -21.73 9.51 1.49
C ASP A 205 -22.69 9.77 0.34
N ARG A 206 -22.26 10.50 -0.70
CA ARG A 206 -23.07 10.74 -1.92
C ARG A 206 -23.38 9.46 -2.70
N GLN A 207 -22.58 8.43 -2.52
CA GLN A 207 -22.73 7.12 -3.18
C GLN A 207 -23.34 6.06 -2.27
N GLY A 208 -23.72 6.42 -1.02
CA GLY A 208 -24.19 5.45 -0.02
C GLY A 208 -23.11 4.46 0.43
N ILE A 209 -21.84 4.87 0.37
CA ILE A 209 -20.70 4.01 0.73
C ILE A 209 -20.29 4.27 2.19
N GLU A 210 -20.32 3.24 3.02
CA GLU A 210 -19.95 3.30 4.45
C GLU A 210 -18.45 3.32 4.74
N ALA A 211 -17.61 3.66 3.77
CA ALA A 211 -16.17 3.78 3.91
C ALA A 211 -15.68 5.18 3.55
N THR A 212 -14.49 5.55 4.03
CA THR A 212 -13.84 6.81 3.68
C THR A 212 -12.84 6.55 2.55
N ILE A 213 -13.33 6.46 1.32
CA ILE A 213 -12.54 6.17 0.11
C ILE A 213 -12.85 7.20 -0.99
N CYS A 214 -11.88 7.44 -1.88
CA CYS A 214 -12.04 8.36 -3.01
C CYS A 214 -11.52 7.75 -4.32
N GLY A 215 -10.21 7.49 -4.42
CA GLY A 215 -9.59 6.83 -5.58
C GLY A 215 -9.19 7.73 -6.75
N VAL A 216 -9.59 9.00 -6.79
CA VAL A 216 -9.32 9.91 -7.93
C VAL A 216 -7.83 10.02 -8.23
N CYS A 217 -6.97 10.16 -7.23
CA CYS A 217 -5.51 10.20 -7.40
C CYS A 217 -4.93 8.86 -7.88
N ILE A 218 -5.57 7.73 -7.55
CA ILE A 218 -5.22 6.40 -8.07
C ILE A 218 -5.48 6.37 -9.57
N HIS A 219 -6.70 6.71 -9.99
CA HIS A 219 -7.08 6.76 -11.41
C HIS A 219 -6.21 7.73 -12.20
N ALA A 220 -5.95 8.94 -11.69
CA ALA A 220 -5.21 10.00 -12.40
C ALA A 220 -3.74 9.67 -12.65
N CYS A 221 -3.15 8.71 -11.90
CA CYS A 221 -1.73 8.40 -12.00
C CYS A 221 -1.36 7.82 -13.37
N PRO A 222 -0.30 8.33 -14.04
CA PRO A 222 0.13 7.79 -15.34
C PRO A 222 0.51 6.31 -15.30
N TRP A 223 1.01 5.84 -14.17
CA TRP A 223 1.34 4.43 -14.00
C TRP A 223 0.10 3.54 -13.90
N THR A 224 -0.98 4.04 -13.27
CA THR A 224 -2.29 3.39 -13.34
C THR A 224 -2.81 3.39 -14.77
N GLN A 225 -2.74 4.50 -15.49
CA GLN A 225 -3.21 4.56 -16.88
C GLN A 225 -2.46 3.56 -17.79
N ARG A 226 -1.15 3.37 -17.56
CA ARG A 226 -0.38 2.31 -18.24
C ARG A 226 -0.85 0.91 -17.86
N TYR A 227 -1.16 0.67 -16.59
CA TYR A 227 -1.76 -0.60 -16.14
C TYR A 227 -3.09 -0.86 -16.84
N LEU A 228 -3.98 0.13 -16.88
CA LEU A 228 -5.29 0.01 -17.51
C LEU A 228 -5.20 -0.25 -19.03
N ALA A 229 -4.21 0.33 -19.71
CA ALA A 229 -4.01 0.16 -21.14
C ALA A 229 -3.47 -1.23 -21.56
N ARG A 230 -3.00 -2.04 -20.61
CA ARG A 230 -2.48 -3.40 -20.86
C ARG A 230 -3.54 -4.51 -20.71
N GLN A 231 -4.78 -4.15 -20.36
CA GLN A 231 -5.88 -5.07 -20.05
C GLN A 231 -6.95 -5.10 -21.13
#